data_c8937926781037208c9baf5738d7e2db
#
_entry.id   c8937926781037208c9baf5738d7e2db
#
_cell.length_a   1.000
_cell.length_b   1.000
_cell.length_c   1.000
_cell.angle_alpha   90.00
_cell.angle_beta   90.00
_cell.angle_gamma   90.00
#
_symmetry.space_group_name_H-M   'P 1'
#
loop_
_entity.id
_entity.type
_entity.pdbx_description
1 polymer ?
#
loop_
_entity_poly.entity_id
_entity_poly.type
_entity_poly.pdbx_seq_one_letter_code
_entity_poly.pdbx_strand_id
1 'polypeptide(L)'
;MLCLLPVLLLGVGGSPGRAAPVPELLVDIIVSHNLALRQESLEDESYRGEEGILRLRPEIGRELGLEVSMGDVYLRAVSLHEDAEKALERARRVMADRSEPSQPGESARNIVEAFLAHKKMTLEANALLRDYTRSLTPEADERLDREVCRDLMVRLLDDSLRRTHGRLRDALGCFVNTCQGVRSEPCITPENVRFVNTVFGEFVNRAPEGLLEPYDLDRLDPSRASNLPPGWKRAVGSGAARIAGLVEDALGKLDRDGSIQVDPLLFLALIRRESRFDARAISHVGAAGLTQIMPATAEEMGMENVYHPDYFEQAFSLLREERKARREAVAALFSITPENGLQKAARARELMQESLRLRREKKRLFARYRRELREQPSDPRLQPDKAVEYGLAYFSGLLRDQKGDISLALASYNAGPHRVRQYSGIPPYGETVRFRNRVLEFYREYLAKLDNT
;
A
#
# COMPACT_ATOMS: atom_id res chain seq x y z
N MET A 1 36.73 7.38 3.31
CA MET A 1 36.74 8.40 2.26
C MET A 1 35.57 8.12 1.32
N LEU A 2 34.37 8.59 1.69
CA LEU A 2 33.15 8.41 0.88
C LEU A 2 32.82 9.75 0.23
N CYS A 3 32.81 9.73 -1.10
CA CYS A 3 32.46 10.89 -1.92
C CYS A 3 31.01 11.27 -1.79
N LEU A 4 30.75 12.46 -1.27
CA LEU A 4 29.49 13.17 -1.40
C LEU A 4 29.37 13.71 -2.84
N LEU A 5 28.48 13.16 -3.63
CA LEU A 5 28.01 13.75 -4.88
C LEU A 5 26.82 14.67 -4.58
N PRO A 6 26.84 15.92 -5.03
CA PRO A 6 25.70 16.81 -4.90
C PRO A 6 24.63 16.45 -5.94
N VAL A 7 23.43 16.19 -5.48
CA VAL A 7 22.24 16.07 -6.33
C VAL A 7 21.91 17.46 -6.86
N LEU A 8 22.05 17.65 -8.16
CA LEU A 8 21.61 18.84 -8.89
C LEU A 8 20.06 18.92 -8.82
N LEU A 9 19.56 19.89 -8.07
CA LEU A 9 18.19 20.37 -8.13
C LEU A 9 17.99 21.10 -9.46
N LEU A 10 17.31 20.46 -10.41
CA LEU A 10 16.72 21.16 -11.54
C LEU A 10 15.49 21.92 -11.02
N GLY A 11 15.66 23.23 -10.91
CA GLY A 11 14.61 24.13 -10.51
C GLY A 11 13.51 24.22 -11.58
N VAL A 12 12.32 23.84 -11.21
CA VAL A 12 11.08 24.28 -11.85
C VAL A 12 10.65 25.56 -11.15
N GLY A 13 10.73 26.67 -11.88
CA GLY A 13 10.44 28.01 -11.39
C GLY A 13 8.93 28.23 -11.15
N GLY A 14 8.48 27.86 -9.95
CA GLY A 14 7.32 28.45 -9.30
C GLY A 14 7.84 29.01 -7.99
N SER A 15 7.46 30.23 -7.61
CA SER A 15 7.79 30.80 -6.30
C SER A 15 7.47 29.78 -5.23
N PRO A 16 8.39 29.43 -4.32
CA PRO A 16 8.08 28.50 -3.25
C PRO A 16 7.03 29.18 -2.36
N GLY A 17 5.76 28.82 -2.57
CA GLY A 17 4.71 29.17 -1.64
C GLY A 17 5.16 28.73 -0.24
N ARG A 18 5.06 29.61 0.74
CA ARG A 18 5.41 29.33 2.11
C ARG A 18 4.63 28.06 2.50
N ALA A 19 5.33 26.98 2.81
CA ALA A 19 4.66 25.77 3.27
C ALA A 19 3.76 26.11 4.44
N ALA A 20 2.54 25.60 4.45
CA ALA A 20 1.60 25.81 5.55
C ALA A 20 2.26 25.37 6.86
N PRO A 21 2.14 26.14 7.95
CA PRO A 21 2.72 25.76 9.23
C PRO A 21 2.10 24.44 9.71
N VAL A 22 2.89 23.59 10.31
CA VAL A 22 2.40 22.32 10.90
C VAL A 22 1.38 22.63 11.99
N PRO A 23 0.13 22.15 11.90
CA PRO A 23 -0.89 22.45 12.89
C PRO A 23 -0.63 21.72 14.21
N GLU A 24 -0.80 22.41 15.32
CA GLU A 24 -0.71 21.85 16.67
C GLU A 24 -1.63 20.62 16.84
N LEU A 25 -2.87 20.73 16.35
CA LEU A 25 -3.84 19.63 16.35
C LEU A 25 -3.29 18.36 15.67
N LEU A 26 -2.56 18.49 14.55
CA LEU A 26 -1.98 17.34 13.86
C LEU A 26 -0.90 16.67 14.71
N VAL A 27 -0.04 17.49 15.35
CA VAL A 27 0.99 17.00 16.27
C VAL A 27 0.36 16.25 17.45
N ASP A 28 -0.68 16.81 18.06
CA ASP A 28 -1.38 16.19 19.19
C ASP A 28 -2.04 14.86 18.83
N ILE A 29 -2.62 14.76 17.63
CA ILE A 29 -3.20 13.51 17.11
C ILE A 29 -2.10 12.44 16.95
N ILE A 30 -0.96 12.80 16.37
CA ILE A 30 0.16 11.87 16.19
C ILE A 30 0.70 11.40 17.54
N VAL A 31 0.90 12.32 18.49
CA VAL A 31 1.36 12.00 19.84
C VAL A 31 0.39 11.03 20.52
N SER A 32 -0.91 11.33 20.48
CA SER A 32 -1.94 10.49 21.10
C SER A 32 -1.97 9.09 20.50
N HIS A 33 -1.89 9.00 19.17
CA HIS A 33 -1.85 7.74 18.44
C HIS A 33 -0.62 6.90 18.81
N ASN A 34 0.56 7.52 18.84
CA ASN A 34 1.82 6.83 19.14
C ASN A 34 1.89 6.37 20.62
N LEU A 35 1.34 7.13 21.55
CA LEU A 35 1.26 6.74 22.97
C LEU A 35 0.30 5.55 23.17
N ALA A 36 -0.83 5.50 22.48
CA ALA A 36 -1.73 4.34 22.50
C ALA A 36 -1.03 3.07 22.01
N LEU A 37 -0.31 3.14 20.89
CA LEU A 37 0.46 2.02 20.36
C LEU A 37 1.61 1.57 21.27
N ARG A 38 2.20 2.47 22.07
CA ARG A 38 3.27 2.10 23.01
C ARG A 38 2.79 1.14 24.09
N GLN A 39 1.58 1.32 24.61
CA GLN A 39 1.01 0.43 25.62
C GLN A 39 0.82 -1.00 25.09
N GLU A 40 0.48 -1.14 23.81
CA GLU A 40 0.32 -2.44 23.17
C GLU A 40 1.64 -3.11 22.78
N SER A 41 2.70 -2.32 22.45
CA SER A 41 3.92 -2.84 21.83
C SER A 41 4.91 -3.50 22.81
N LEU A 42 4.89 -3.19 24.09
CA LEU A 42 5.84 -3.80 25.06
C LEU A 42 5.65 -5.30 25.24
N GLU A 43 4.47 -5.83 24.89
CA GLU A 43 4.15 -7.26 24.87
C GLU A 43 4.26 -7.89 23.47
N ASP A 44 4.46 -7.08 22.42
CA ASP A 44 4.50 -7.52 21.03
C ASP A 44 5.88 -8.09 20.67
N GLU A 45 5.88 -9.25 20.01
CA GLU A 45 7.08 -9.88 19.44
C GLU A 45 7.76 -9.02 18.37
N SER A 46 7.07 -8.00 17.82
CA SER A 46 7.61 -7.07 16.84
C SER A 46 8.36 -5.87 17.41
N TYR A 47 8.36 -5.66 18.75
CA TYR A 47 9.05 -4.55 19.40
C TYR A 47 10.55 -4.59 19.13
N ARG A 48 11.13 -3.47 18.74
CA ARG A 48 12.54 -3.32 18.36
C ARG A 48 13.24 -2.15 19.11
N GLY A 49 12.71 -1.77 20.26
CA GLY A 49 13.27 -0.67 21.08
C GLY A 49 12.77 0.71 20.65
N GLU A 50 11.58 0.79 20.05
CA GLU A 50 10.93 2.03 19.67
C GLU A 50 10.45 2.79 20.90
N GLU A 51 11.03 3.96 21.18
CA GLU A 51 10.74 4.76 22.36
C GLU A 51 10.32 6.21 22.02
N GLY A 52 9.74 6.85 23.03
CA GLY A 52 9.29 8.23 22.97
C GLY A 52 8.01 8.44 22.15
N ILE A 53 7.60 9.69 22.05
CA ILE A 53 6.38 10.10 21.31
C ILE A 53 6.49 9.93 19.79
N LEU A 54 7.72 9.83 19.27
CA LEU A 54 8.02 9.56 17.87
C LEU A 54 8.18 8.07 17.56
N ARG A 55 8.25 7.21 18.60
CA ARG A 55 8.50 5.77 18.47
C ARG A 55 9.73 5.46 17.63
N LEU A 56 10.85 6.10 17.95
CA LEU A 56 12.10 5.92 17.23
C LEU A 56 12.90 4.74 17.79
N ARG A 57 13.44 3.93 16.89
CA ARG A 57 14.51 3.01 17.25
C ARG A 57 15.80 3.81 17.55
N PRO A 58 16.71 3.29 18.38
CA PRO A 58 17.93 4.02 18.76
C PRO A 58 18.76 4.52 17.58
N GLU A 59 19.00 3.67 16.59
CA GLU A 59 19.76 4.01 15.40
C GLU A 59 19.13 5.16 14.60
N ILE A 60 17.81 5.16 14.50
CA ILE A 60 17.06 6.22 13.78
C ILE A 60 17.07 7.53 14.58
N GLY A 61 16.88 7.46 15.90
CA GLY A 61 17.03 8.64 16.77
C GLY A 61 18.38 9.33 16.57
N ARG A 62 19.46 8.54 16.56
CA ARG A 62 20.82 9.06 16.33
C ARG A 62 21.00 9.64 14.92
N GLU A 63 20.46 8.99 13.88
CA GLU A 63 20.47 9.52 12.50
C GLU A 63 19.72 10.85 12.38
N LEU A 64 18.70 11.07 13.20
CA LEU A 64 17.90 12.30 13.25
C LEU A 64 18.51 13.37 14.17
N GLY A 65 19.67 13.09 14.76
CA GLY A 65 20.46 14.04 15.55
C GLY A 65 20.15 14.07 17.05
N LEU A 66 19.45 13.05 17.57
CA LEU A 66 19.21 12.87 19.00
C LEU A 66 20.41 12.22 19.70
N GLU A 67 20.66 12.61 20.95
CA GLU A 67 21.53 11.84 21.86
C GLU A 67 20.76 10.60 22.33
N VAL A 68 21.28 9.41 21.99
CA VAL A 68 20.58 8.13 22.22
C VAL A 68 21.51 7.12 22.83
N SER A 69 21.04 6.46 23.88
CA SER A 69 21.75 5.35 24.52
C SER A 69 21.66 4.08 23.66
N MET A 70 22.81 3.54 23.26
CA MET A 70 22.95 2.29 22.50
C MET A 70 24.01 1.41 23.15
N GLY A 71 23.63 0.73 24.24
CA GLY A 71 24.54 -0.20 24.93
C GLY A 71 24.58 -1.59 24.31
N ASP A 72 25.53 -2.42 24.77
CA ASP A 72 25.74 -3.80 24.30
C ASP A 72 24.48 -4.67 24.40
N VAL A 73 23.63 -4.41 25.39
CA VAL A 73 22.35 -5.12 25.59
C VAL A 73 21.43 -4.92 24.40
N TYR A 74 21.31 -3.67 23.92
CA TYR A 74 20.51 -3.36 22.72
C TYR A 74 21.10 -4.03 21.46
N LEU A 75 22.39 -3.87 21.23
CA LEU A 75 23.06 -4.42 20.05
C LEU A 75 22.95 -5.94 20.00
N ARG A 76 23.07 -6.61 21.16
CA ARG A 76 22.85 -8.07 21.26
C ARG A 76 21.41 -8.46 20.92
N ALA A 77 20.42 -7.71 21.40
CA ALA A 77 19.03 -7.96 21.09
C ALA A 77 18.73 -7.85 19.59
N VAL A 78 19.28 -6.81 18.92
CA VAL A 78 19.16 -6.63 17.47
C VAL A 78 19.75 -7.82 16.71
N SER A 79 20.96 -8.24 17.06
CA SER A 79 21.61 -9.41 16.44
C SER A 79 20.78 -10.69 16.60
N LEU A 80 20.21 -10.93 17.79
CA LEU A 80 19.35 -12.08 18.03
C LEU A 80 18.06 -12.03 17.20
N HIS A 81 17.46 -10.85 17.00
CA HIS A 81 16.30 -10.72 16.13
C HIS A 81 16.63 -11.02 14.67
N GLU A 82 17.76 -10.54 14.16
CA GLU A 82 18.22 -10.87 12.81
C GLU A 82 18.42 -12.36 12.60
N ASP A 83 19.02 -13.04 13.58
CA ASP A 83 19.22 -14.49 13.51
C ASP A 83 17.91 -15.27 13.66
N ALA A 84 16.96 -14.76 14.46
CA ALA A 84 15.61 -15.31 14.57
C ALA A 84 14.87 -15.22 13.23
N GLU A 85 14.94 -14.10 12.52
CA GLU A 85 14.33 -13.95 11.19
C GLU A 85 14.95 -14.91 10.15
N LYS A 86 16.27 -15.09 10.17
CA LYS A 86 16.95 -16.06 9.31
C LYS A 86 16.48 -17.50 9.59
N ALA A 87 16.24 -17.82 10.85
CA ALA A 87 15.73 -19.13 11.26
C ALA A 87 14.28 -19.34 10.81
N LEU A 88 13.40 -18.34 10.97
CA LEU A 88 12.02 -18.38 10.49
C LEU A 88 11.95 -18.53 8.96
N GLU A 89 12.79 -17.78 8.24
CA GLU A 89 12.85 -17.87 6.76
C GLU A 89 13.31 -19.28 6.32
N ARG A 90 14.23 -19.91 7.06
CA ARG A 90 14.65 -21.30 6.84
C ARG A 90 13.47 -22.26 7.00
N ALA A 91 12.70 -22.13 8.08
CA ALA A 91 11.52 -22.96 8.31
C ALA A 91 10.48 -22.81 7.17
N ARG A 92 10.19 -21.56 6.76
CA ARG A 92 9.29 -21.25 5.64
C ARG A 92 9.78 -21.83 4.30
N ARG A 93 11.06 -21.79 4.05
CA ARG A 93 11.68 -22.34 2.83
C ARG A 93 11.51 -23.85 2.76
N VAL A 94 11.83 -24.56 3.84
CA VAL A 94 11.65 -26.03 3.91
C VAL A 94 10.18 -26.43 3.79
N MET A 95 9.26 -25.66 4.40
CA MET A 95 7.82 -25.87 4.27
C MET A 95 7.33 -25.75 2.82
N ALA A 96 7.90 -24.81 2.06
CA ALA A 96 7.53 -24.56 0.66
C ALA A 96 8.28 -25.44 -0.35
N ASP A 97 9.33 -26.12 0.05
CA ASP A 97 10.13 -26.99 -0.82
C ASP A 97 9.31 -28.19 -1.30
N ARG A 98 9.40 -28.45 -2.60
CA ARG A 98 8.69 -29.54 -3.30
C ARG A 98 9.53 -30.80 -3.48
N SER A 99 10.82 -30.75 -3.17
CA SER A 99 11.68 -31.91 -3.23
C SER A 99 11.21 -32.99 -2.26
N GLU A 100 11.28 -34.24 -2.68
CA GLU A 100 11.07 -35.34 -1.76
C GLU A 100 12.28 -35.41 -0.80
N PRO A 101 12.02 -35.49 0.51
CA PRO A 101 13.10 -35.57 1.49
C PRO A 101 13.81 -36.94 1.34
N SER A 102 15.11 -36.95 1.59
CA SER A 102 15.94 -38.15 1.52
C SER A 102 15.53 -39.20 2.57
N GLN A 103 14.90 -38.75 3.65
CA GLN A 103 14.40 -39.60 4.73
C GLN A 103 12.98 -39.20 5.18
N PRO A 104 12.11 -40.15 5.54
CA PRO A 104 10.79 -39.84 6.10
C PRO A 104 10.89 -38.92 7.32
N GLY A 105 10.10 -37.84 7.33
CA GLY A 105 10.05 -36.87 8.43
C GLY A 105 11.23 -35.90 8.53
N GLU A 106 12.23 -35.97 7.67
CA GLU A 106 13.37 -35.04 7.66
C GLU A 106 12.92 -33.57 7.50
N SER A 107 12.06 -33.27 6.55
CA SER A 107 11.53 -31.92 6.37
C SER A 107 10.80 -31.41 7.62
N ALA A 108 10.02 -32.28 8.30
CA ALA A 108 9.33 -31.87 9.53
C ALA A 108 10.33 -31.58 10.65
N ARG A 109 11.38 -32.40 10.82
CA ARG A 109 12.43 -32.11 11.79
C ARG A 109 13.15 -30.78 11.53
N ASN A 110 13.52 -30.54 10.29
CA ASN A 110 14.19 -29.29 9.90
C ASN A 110 13.31 -28.06 10.12
N ILE A 111 11.98 -28.15 9.89
CA ILE A 111 11.02 -27.08 10.19
C ILE A 111 10.95 -26.84 11.70
N VAL A 112 10.85 -27.91 12.52
CA VAL A 112 10.78 -27.80 13.98
C VAL A 112 12.04 -27.16 14.54
N GLU A 113 13.21 -27.65 14.16
CA GLU A 113 14.50 -27.11 14.61
C GLU A 113 14.62 -25.62 14.30
N ALA A 114 14.38 -25.24 13.04
CA ALA A 114 14.47 -23.86 12.61
C ALA A 114 13.44 -22.95 13.31
N PHE A 115 12.20 -23.42 13.50
CA PHE A 115 11.16 -22.63 14.14
C PHE A 115 11.37 -22.48 15.65
N LEU A 116 11.79 -23.54 16.35
CA LEU A 116 12.10 -23.46 17.78
C LEU A 116 13.33 -22.59 18.04
N ALA A 117 14.33 -22.62 17.16
CA ALA A 117 15.47 -21.70 17.22
C ALA A 117 15.01 -20.24 17.05
N HIS A 118 14.15 -19.93 16.06
CA HIS A 118 13.51 -18.62 15.91
C HIS A 118 12.84 -18.19 17.21
N LYS A 119 11.94 -19.02 17.75
CA LYS A 119 11.17 -18.70 18.95
C LYS A 119 12.07 -18.43 20.17
N LYS A 120 13.10 -19.25 20.37
CA LYS A 120 14.08 -19.06 21.47
C LYS A 120 14.81 -17.73 21.35
N MET A 121 15.36 -17.44 20.16
CA MET A 121 16.10 -16.18 19.91
C MET A 121 15.20 -14.95 20.05
N THR A 122 13.96 -15.01 19.57
CA THR A 122 12.97 -13.93 19.71
C THR A 122 12.66 -13.66 21.18
N LEU A 123 12.44 -14.71 22.00
CA LEU A 123 12.18 -14.56 23.44
C LEU A 123 13.39 -13.95 24.18
N GLU A 124 14.61 -14.38 23.87
CA GLU A 124 15.85 -13.83 24.45
C GLU A 124 16.03 -12.36 24.05
N ALA A 125 15.86 -12.04 22.77
CA ALA A 125 15.94 -10.68 22.26
C ALA A 125 14.93 -9.73 22.94
N ASN A 126 13.66 -10.17 23.07
CA ASN A 126 12.62 -9.39 23.72
C ASN A 126 12.90 -9.19 25.24
N ALA A 127 13.51 -10.17 25.90
CA ALA A 127 13.93 -10.00 27.28
C ALA A 127 15.03 -8.91 27.41
N LEU A 128 16.03 -8.96 26.54
CA LEU A 128 17.09 -7.94 26.48
C LEU A 128 16.54 -6.54 26.14
N LEU A 129 15.58 -6.45 25.22
CA LEU A 129 14.94 -5.16 24.89
C LEU A 129 14.15 -4.60 26.07
N ARG A 130 13.45 -5.43 26.84
CA ARG A 130 12.77 -4.96 28.07
C ARG A 130 13.76 -4.47 29.12
N ASP A 131 14.88 -5.14 29.30
CA ASP A 131 15.92 -4.70 30.23
C ASP A 131 16.57 -3.40 29.75
N TYR A 132 16.86 -3.29 28.46
CA TYR A 132 17.34 -2.06 27.84
C TYR A 132 16.36 -0.90 28.07
N THR A 133 15.07 -1.07 27.76
CA THR A 133 14.04 -0.02 27.93
C THR A 133 13.94 0.44 29.39
N ARG A 134 14.02 -0.46 30.36
CA ARG A 134 13.99 -0.13 31.78
C ARG A 134 15.21 0.67 32.27
N SER A 135 16.33 0.54 31.57
CA SER A 135 17.58 1.25 31.90
C SER A 135 17.64 2.66 31.33
N LEU A 136 16.71 3.03 30.42
CA LEU A 136 16.70 4.34 29.77
C LEU A 136 16.19 5.43 30.74
N THR A 137 16.86 6.58 30.70
CA THR A 137 16.41 7.82 31.39
C THR A 137 16.39 8.96 30.40
N PRO A 138 15.57 10.02 30.63
CA PRO A 138 15.53 11.17 29.73
C PRO A 138 16.86 11.90 29.60
N GLU A 139 17.72 11.86 30.65
CA GLU A 139 19.05 12.47 30.63
C GLU A 139 20.06 11.73 29.74
N ALA A 140 19.84 10.42 29.53
CA ALA A 140 20.72 9.57 28.73
C ALA A 140 20.16 9.27 27.32
N ASP A 141 18.89 9.57 27.09
CA ASP A 141 18.21 9.25 25.85
C ASP A 141 17.11 10.26 25.52
N GLU A 142 17.43 11.19 24.62
CA GLU A 142 16.53 12.29 24.21
C GLU A 142 15.24 11.82 23.53
N ARG A 143 15.12 10.56 23.12
CA ARG A 143 13.85 10.00 22.64
C ARG A 143 12.76 10.02 23.70
N LEU A 144 13.16 10.06 24.98
CA LEU A 144 12.25 10.15 26.13
C LEU A 144 11.89 11.60 26.49
N ASP A 145 12.66 12.58 26.01
CA ASP A 145 12.35 14.00 26.20
C ASP A 145 11.21 14.41 25.26
N ARG A 146 10.10 14.83 25.88
CA ARG A 146 8.88 15.18 25.14
C ARG A 146 9.01 16.46 24.32
N GLU A 147 9.72 17.45 24.84
CA GLU A 147 9.88 18.75 24.17
C GLU A 147 10.82 18.61 22.98
N VAL A 148 11.97 17.98 23.16
CA VAL A 148 12.92 17.70 22.08
C VAL A 148 12.26 16.87 20.96
N CYS A 149 11.53 15.83 21.33
CA CYS A 149 10.83 14.99 20.35
C CYS A 149 9.66 15.71 19.66
N ARG A 150 8.95 16.63 20.34
CA ARG A 150 7.89 17.43 19.74
C ARG A 150 8.45 18.40 18.70
N ASP A 151 9.55 19.07 19.01
CA ASP A 151 10.25 19.96 18.07
C ASP A 151 10.78 19.21 16.84
N LEU A 152 11.34 18.02 17.07
CA LEU A 152 11.76 17.15 15.99
C LEU A 152 10.57 16.72 15.12
N MET A 153 9.43 16.35 15.72
CA MET A 153 8.21 15.99 15.02
C MET A 153 7.74 17.10 14.10
N VAL A 154 7.67 18.33 14.59
CA VAL A 154 7.26 19.51 13.80
C VAL A 154 8.21 19.71 12.63
N ARG A 155 9.53 19.63 12.84
CA ARG A 155 10.53 19.76 11.77
C ARG A 155 10.38 18.66 10.69
N LEU A 156 10.17 17.41 11.09
CA LEU A 156 10.00 16.28 10.16
C LEU A 156 8.70 16.37 9.36
N LEU A 157 7.61 16.83 10.00
CA LEU A 157 6.33 17.07 9.32
C LEU A 157 6.42 18.22 8.32
N ASP A 158 7.03 19.34 8.72
CA ASP A 158 7.24 20.50 7.87
C ASP A 158 8.09 20.14 6.63
N ASP A 159 9.18 19.41 6.81
CA ASP A 159 10.01 18.90 5.71
C ASP A 159 9.20 17.95 4.80
N SER A 160 8.39 17.07 5.38
CA SER A 160 7.53 16.15 4.64
C SER A 160 6.46 16.89 3.82
N LEU A 161 5.82 17.91 4.39
CA LEU A 161 4.86 18.77 3.70
C LEU A 161 5.50 19.54 2.54
N ARG A 162 6.70 20.10 2.75
CA ARG A 162 7.47 20.77 1.69
C ARG A 162 7.78 19.81 0.54
N ARG A 163 8.35 18.63 0.83
CA ARG A 163 8.70 17.63 -0.18
C ARG A 163 7.50 17.13 -0.96
N THR A 164 6.36 17.05 -0.32
CA THR A 164 5.13 16.58 -0.96
C THR A 164 4.25 17.71 -1.51
N HIS A 165 4.74 18.96 -1.52
CA HIS A 165 4.00 20.13 -2.01
C HIS A 165 2.62 20.28 -1.35
N GLY A 166 2.57 20.14 -0.02
CA GLY A 166 1.34 20.27 0.77
C GLY A 166 0.38 19.09 0.73
N ARG A 167 0.71 18.00 0.01
CA ARG A 167 -0.13 16.78 -0.03
C ARG A 167 -0.09 16.07 1.32
N LEU A 168 -1.08 16.33 2.15
CA LEU A 168 -1.08 15.95 3.56
C LEU A 168 -0.96 14.41 3.74
N ARG A 169 -1.70 13.63 2.96
CA ARG A 169 -1.68 12.17 3.06
C ARG A 169 -0.31 11.59 2.70
N ASP A 170 0.31 12.09 1.65
CA ASP A 170 1.67 11.71 1.27
C ASP A 170 2.69 12.19 2.31
N ALA A 171 2.53 13.42 2.86
CA ALA A 171 3.41 13.97 3.90
C ALA A 171 3.42 13.11 5.17
N LEU A 172 2.25 12.64 5.63
CA LEU A 172 2.14 11.71 6.75
C LEU A 172 2.86 10.39 6.48
N GLY A 173 2.74 9.87 5.26
CA GLY A 173 3.47 8.68 4.84
C GLY A 173 4.99 8.87 4.85
N CYS A 174 5.49 9.98 4.31
CA CYS A 174 6.90 10.34 4.31
C CYS A 174 7.44 10.54 5.74
N PHE A 175 6.67 11.20 6.60
CA PHE A 175 7.02 11.40 8.00
C PHE A 175 7.24 10.07 8.73
N VAL A 176 6.29 9.14 8.63
CA VAL A 176 6.42 7.80 9.24
C VAL A 176 7.60 7.02 8.66
N ASN A 177 7.80 7.06 7.34
CA ASN A 177 8.95 6.41 6.72
C ASN A 177 10.26 6.94 7.28
N THR A 178 10.38 8.27 7.48
CA THR A 178 11.56 8.89 8.11
C THR A 178 11.75 8.38 9.53
N CYS A 179 10.69 8.34 10.35
CA CYS A 179 10.74 7.80 11.71
C CYS A 179 11.10 6.31 11.76
N GLN A 180 10.84 5.56 10.71
CA GLN A 180 11.20 4.13 10.57
C GLN A 180 12.55 3.90 9.88
N GLY A 181 13.26 4.96 9.49
CA GLY A 181 14.53 4.86 8.76
C GLY A 181 14.38 4.43 7.30
N VAL A 182 13.17 4.52 6.74
CA VAL A 182 12.88 4.20 5.34
C VAL A 182 13.02 5.46 4.50
N ARG A 183 14.01 5.51 3.62
CA ARG A 183 14.31 6.68 2.77
C ARG A 183 13.76 6.55 1.34
N SER A 184 12.88 5.58 1.09
CA SER A 184 12.38 5.29 -0.26
C SER A 184 11.06 6.00 -0.56
N GLU A 185 10.91 6.45 -1.81
CA GLU A 185 9.60 6.72 -2.39
C GLU A 185 8.98 5.42 -2.93
N PRO A 186 7.68 5.28 -2.92
CA PRO A 186 6.65 6.26 -2.57
C PRO A 186 6.44 6.41 -1.05
N CYS A 187 5.94 7.60 -0.64
CA CYS A 187 5.69 7.91 0.78
C CYS A 187 4.67 6.99 1.45
N ILE A 188 3.59 6.63 0.74
CA ILE A 188 2.59 5.69 1.27
C ILE A 188 2.96 4.27 0.87
N THR A 189 3.09 3.40 1.88
CA THR A 189 3.43 1.97 1.75
C THR A 189 2.38 1.10 2.44
N PRO A 190 2.31 -0.22 2.17
CA PRO A 190 1.43 -1.12 2.89
C PRO A 190 1.66 -1.14 4.41
N GLU A 191 2.89 -0.87 4.83
CA GLU A 191 3.32 -0.90 6.22
C GLU A 191 2.83 0.34 7.00
N ASN A 192 2.89 1.54 6.38
CA ASN A 192 2.53 2.80 7.03
C ASN A 192 1.08 3.26 6.76
N VAL A 193 0.38 2.69 5.77
CA VAL A 193 -0.93 3.19 5.33
C VAL A 193 -2.00 3.18 6.42
N ARG A 194 -1.91 2.28 7.41
CA ARG A 194 -2.84 2.27 8.56
C ARG A 194 -2.67 3.51 9.41
N PHE A 195 -1.43 3.87 9.74
CA PHE A 195 -1.12 5.12 10.44
C PHE A 195 -1.66 6.32 9.65
N VAL A 196 -1.34 6.37 8.35
CA VAL A 196 -1.81 7.45 7.46
C VAL A 196 -3.33 7.58 7.48
N ASN A 197 -4.07 6.47 7.34
CA ASN A 197 -5.54 6.48 7.38
C ASN A 197 -6.08 7.03 8.70
N THR A 198 -5.53 6.54 9.83
CA THR A 198 -6.00 6.92 11.17
C THR A 198 -5.74 8.41 11.44
N VAL A 199 -4.50 8.85 11.28
CA VAL A 199 -4.10 10.24 11.59
C VAL A 199 -4.75 11.22 10.61
N PHE A 200 -4.74 10.92 9.31
CA PHE A 200 -5.40 11.75 8.31
C PHE A 200 -6.90 11.87 8.55
N GLY A 201 -7.57 10.74 8.79
CA GLY A 201 -9.01 10.72 9.04
C GLY A 201 -9.38 11.48 10.32
N GLU A 202 -8.65 11.30 11.41
CA GLU A 202 -8.88 12.01 12.66
C GLU A 202 -8.63 13.51 12.50
N PHE A 203 -7.54 13.90 11.83
CA PHE A 203 -7.23 15.29 11.59
C PHE A 203 -8.31 15.99 10.74
N VAL A 204 -8.71 15.40 9.62
CA VAL A 204 -9.76 15.96 8.75
C VAL A 204 -11.11 16.07 9.47
N ASN A 205 -11.43 15.12 10.34
CA ASN A 205 -12.70 15.13 11.08
C ASN A 205 -12.71 16.14 12.24
N ARG A 206 -11.55 16.48 12.82
CA ARG A 206 -11.44 17.37 13.99
C ARG A 206 -10.99 18.78 13.62
N ALA A 207 -10.45 18.98 12.43
CA ALA A 207 -9.94 20.27 11.99
C ALA A 207 -11.10 21.30 11.94
N PRO A 208 -10.93 22.48 12.57
CA PRO A 208 -11.87 23.56 12.43
C PRO A 208 -11.90 24.10 11.00
N GLU A 209 -12.96 24.83 10.66
CA GLU A 209 -13.12 25.48 9.37
C GLU A 209 -11.89 26.33 9.01
N GLY A 210 -11.39 26.23 7.79
CA GLY A 210 -10.21 26.96 7.30
C GLY A 210 -8.86 26.31 7.60
N LEU A 211 -8.75 25.42 8.60
CA LEU A 211 -7.45 24.78 8.91
C LEU A 211 -6.97 23.85 7.79
N LEU A 212 -7.86 23.28 7.02
CA LEU A 212 -7.54 22.33 5.94
C LEU A 212 -7.21 23.02 4.61
N GLU A 213 -7.57 24.28 4.42
CA GLU A 213 -7.39 25.02 3.14
C GLU A 213 -5.95 24.99 2.59
N PRO A 214 -4.90 25.08 3.42
CA PRO A 214 -3.53 25.10 2.91
C PRO A 214 -3.03 23.72 2.40
N TYR A 215 -3.80 22.65 2.64
CA TYR A 215 -3.35 21.28 2.35
C TYR A 215 -4.06 20.70 1.15
N ASP A 216 -3.32 19.99 0.30
CA ASP A 216 -3.89 19.10 -0.71
C ASP A 216 -4.34 17.79 -0.01
N LEU A 217 -5.64 17.58 0.01
CA LEU A 217 -6.31 16.42 0.62
C LEU A 217 -6.60 15.30 -0.38
N ASP A 218 -5.99 15.32 -1.58
CA ASP A 218 -6.31 14.45 -2.71
C ASP A 218 -7.81 14.54 -3.10
N ARG A 219 -8.42 15.70 -3.00
CA ARG A 219 -9.81 15.91 -3.43
C ARG A 219 -9.90 16.30 -4.89
N LEU A 220 -10.95 15.78 -5.53
CA LEU A 220 -11.29 16.16 -6.90
C LEU A 220 -11.61 17.66 -6.95
N ASP A 221 -10.98 18.36 -7.88
CA ASP A 221 -11.34 19.73 -8.24
C ASP A 221 -12.34 19.70 -9.41
N PRO A 222 -13.64 19.98 -9.18
CA PRO A 222 -14.65 19.95 -10.23
C PRO A 222 -14.39 20.95 -11.35
N SER A 223 -13.71 22.07 -11.06
CA SER A 223 -13.42 23.11 -12.04
C SER A 223 -12.46 22.65 -13.13
N ARG A 224 -11.55 21.72 -12.82
CA ARG A 224 -10.62 21.15 -13.80
C ARG A 224 -11.29 20.26 -14.83
N ALA A 225 -12.35 19.56 -14.46
CA ALA A 225 -13.10 18.74 -15.40
C ALA A 225 -13.77 19.59 -16.49
N SER A 226 -14.26 20.78 -16.11
CA SER A 226 -15.00 21.69 -16.99
C SER A 226 -14.10 22.66 -17.78
N ASN A 227 -12.88 22.94 -17.31
CA ASN A 227 -12.03 24.01 -17.80
C ASN A 227 -10.66 23.56 -18.30
N LEU A 228 -10.59 22.40 -18.96
CA LEU A 228 -9.33 21.95 -19.55
C LEU A 228 -8.87 22.91 -20.68
N PRO A 229 -7.60 23.29 -20.71
CA PRO A 229 -7.09 24.17 -21.74
C PRO A 229 -7.16 23.52 -23.13
N PRO A 230 -7.33 24.30 -24.19
CA PRO A 230 -7.25 23.80 -25.57
C PRO A 230 -5.95 23.01 -25.78
N GLY A 231 -6.07 21.80 -26.33
CA GLY A 231 -4.90 20.95 -26.58
C GLY A 231 -4.43 20.09 -25.42
N TRP A 232 -5.16 20.01 -24.30
CA TRP A 232 -4.87 19.16 -23.13
C TRP A 232 -4.52 17.71 -23.48
N LYS A 233 -5.07 17.17 -24.58
CA LYS A 233 -4.76 15.81 -25.07
C LYS A 233 -3.27 15.59 -25.38
N ARG A 234 -2.50 16.68 -25.64
CA ARG A 234 -1.05 16.58 -25.86
C ARG A 234 -0.31 16.15 -24.61
N ALA A 235 -0.84 16.47 -23.40
CA ALA A 235 -0.22 16.08 -22.13
C ALA A 235 -0.10 14.54 -21.96
N VAL A 236 -1.03 13.79 -22.55
CA VAL A 236 -1.02 12.32 -22.47
C VAL A 236 -0.14 11.63 -23.54
N GLY A 237 0.32 12.40 -24.54
CA GLY A 237 1.16 11.91 -25.62
C GLY A 237 0.37 11.35 -26.81
N SER A 238 1.03 11.27 -27.99
CA SER A 238 0.39 10.90 -29.26
C SER A 238 -0.18 9.47 -29.25
N GLY A 239 0.44 8.53 -28.56
CA GLY A 239 -0.03 7.14 -28.45
C GLY A 239 -1.38 6.98 -27.73
N ALA A 240 -1.76 7.96 -26.89
CA ALA A 240 -3.03 7.94 -26.14
C ALA A 240 -4.08 8.89 -26.73
N ALA A 241 -3.79 9.64 -27.80
CA ALA A 241 -4.67 10.68 -28.34
C ALA A 241 -6.06 10.15 -28.73
N ARG A 242 -6.13 8.95 -29.33
CA ARG A 242 -7.40 8.30 -29.67
C ARG A 242 -8.22 7.98 -28.42
N ILE A 243 -7.59 7.48 -27.37
CA ILE A 243 -8.25 7.12 -26.11
C ILE A 243 -8.72 8.40 -25.40
N ALA A 244 -7.93 9.48 -25.45
CA ALA A 244 -8.33 10.78 -24.93
C ALA A 244 -9.58 11.35 -25.61
N GLY A 245 -9.75 11.11 -26.93
CA GLY A 245 -11.00 11.42 -27.64
C GLY A 245 -12.19 10.62 -27.13
N LEU A 246 -12.03 9.31 -26.93
CA LEU A 246 -13.09 8.46 -26.37
C LEU A 246 -13.48 8.88 -24.94
N VAL A 247 -12.52 9.31 -24.12
CA VAL A 247 -12.79 9.82 -22.76
C VAL A 247 -13.60 11.12 -22.83
N GLU A 248 -13.27 12.05 -23.73
CA GLU A 248 -14.01 13.29 -23.95
C GLU A 248 -15.46 13.00 -24.38
N ASP A 249 -15.66 12.09 -25.33
CA ASP A 249 -16.99 11.68 -25.80
C ASP A 249 -17.81 11.04 -24.65
N ALA A 250 -17.19 10.21 -23.83
CA ALA A 250 -17.83 9.56 -22.70
C ALA A 250 -18.21 10.57 -21.58
N LEU A 251 -17.35 11.57 -21.31
CA LEU A 251 -17.66 12.66 -20.38
C LEU A 251 -18.88 13.47 -20.83
N GLY A 252 -18.96 13.79 -22.11
CA GLY A 252 -20.12 14.51 -22.66
C GLY A 252 -21.45 13.76 -22.55
N LYS A 253 -21.42 12.41 -22.42
CA LYS A 253 -22.60 11.60 -22.12
C LYS A 253 -22.92 11.62 -20.62
N LEU A 254 -21.91 11.56 -19.76
CA LEU A 254 -22.04 11.52 -18.30
C LEU A 254 -22.64 12.79 -17.72
N ASP A 255 -22.30 13.98 -18.29
CA ASP A 255 -22.79 15.28 -17.84
C ASP A 255 -24.34 15.42 -17.89
N ARG A 256 -25.02 14.59 -18.69
CA ARG A 256 -26.48 14.59 -18.82
C ARG A 256 -27.21 13.97 -17.63
N ASP A 257 -26.52 13.17 -16.84
CA ASP A 257 -27.13 12.38 -15.75
C ASP A 257 -26.87 12.97 -14.36
N GLY A 258 -26.29 14.19 -14.23
CA GLY A 258 -25.98 14.82 -12.93
C GLY A 258 -24.92 14.07 -12.11
N SER A 259 -24.08 13.26 -12.75
CA SER A 259 -22.97 12.55 -12.13
C SER A 259 -21.82 13.51 -11.79
N ILE A 260 -20.94 13.09 -10.86
CA ILE A 260 -19.76 13.89 -10.52
C ILE A 260 -18.84 13.99 -11.73
N GLN A 261 -18.42 15.21 -12.07
CA GLN A 261 -17.48 15.44 -13.17
C GLN A 261 -16.10 14.87 -12.81
N VAL A 262 -15.57 14.01 -13.69
CA VAL A 262 -14.27 13.39 -13.53
C VAL A 262 -13.23 14.17 -14.33
N ASP A 263 -12.09 14.51 -13.70
CA ASP A 263 -10.96 15.08 -14.46
C ASP A 263 -10.46 14.04 -15.50
N PRO A 264 -10.51 14.36 -16.81
CA PRO A 264 -10.11 13.43 -17.86
C PRO A 264 -8.66 12.95 -17.73
N LEU A 265 -7.75 13.81 -17.23
CA LEU A 265 -6.35 13.43 -17.04
C LEU A 265 -6.18 12.42 -15.92
N LEU A 266 -6.99 12.53 -14.85
CA LEU A 266 -7.03 11.52 -13.78
C LEU A 266 -7.52 10.17 -14.33
N PHE A 267 -8.58 10.17 -15.12
CA PHE A 267 -9.10 8.93 -15.70
C PHE A 267 -8.14 8.32 -16.73
N LEU A 268 -7.47 9.15 -17.53
CA LEU A 268 -6.42 8.68 -18.44
C LEU A 268 -5.19 8.14 -17.69
N ALA A 269 -4.84 8.70 -16.54
CA ALA A 269 -3.80 8.15 -15.67
C ALA A 269 -4.19 6.77 -15.12
N LEU A 270 -5.47 6.58 -14.76
CA LEU A 270 -6.03 5.28 -14.38
C LEU A 270 -5.92 4.29 -15.53
N ILE A 271 -6.38 4.61 -16.74
CA ILE A 271 -6.28 3.75 -17.93
C ILE A 271 -4.81 3.39 -18.24
N ARG A 272 -3.90 4.38 -18.15
CA ARG A 272 -2.45 4.13 -18.31
C ARG A 272 -1.92 3.11 -17.31
N ARG A 273 -2.37 3.16 -16.06
CA ARG A 273 -1.99 2.20 -15.02
C ARG A 273 -2.58 0.82 -15.27
N GLU A 274 -3.84 0.74 -15.70
CA GLU A 274 -4.57 -0.51 -15.91
C GLU A 274 -4.08 -1.29 -17.12
N SER A 275 -4.01 -0.66 -18.27
CA SER A 275 -3.78 -1.33 -19.56
C SER A 275 -2.58 -0.81 -20.34
N ARG A 276 -1.97 0.32 -19.93
CA ARG A 276 -1.02 1.08 -20.76
C ARG A 276 -1.62 1.50 -22.11
N PHE A 277 -2.94 1.77 -22.12
CA PHE A 277 -3.73 2.07 -23.32
C PHE A 277 -3.90 0.87 -24.29
N ASP A 278 -3.63 -0.36 -23.87
CA ASP A 278 -3.90 -1.56 -24.67
C ASP A 278 -5.35 -2.01 -24.46
N ALA A 279 -6.19 -1.82 -25.49
CA ALA A 279 -7.58 -2.23 -25.47
C ALA A 279 -7.78 -3.77 -25.39
N ARG A 280 -6.74 -4.56 -25.71
CA ARG A 280 -6.76 -6.01 -25.63
C ARG A 280 -6.05 -6.57 -24.40
N ALA A 281 -5.67 -5.70 -23.46
CA ALA A 281 -5.05 -6.15 -22.23
C ALA A 281 -5.98 -7.08 -21.43
N ILE A 282 -5.46 -8.22 -20.97
CA ILE A 282 -6.18 -9.15 -20.10
C ILE A 282 -5.25 -9.50 -18.94
N SER A 283 -5.68 -9.22 -17.71
CA SER A 283 -4.91 -9.49 -16.50
C SER A 283 -4.78 -10.99 -16.22
N HIS A 284 -3.89 -11.33 -15.30
CA HIS A 284 -3.68 -12.72 -14.88
C HIS A 284 -4.88 -13.34 -14.15
N VAL A 285 -5.84 -12.52 -13.69
CA VAL A 285 -7.08 -12.93 -13.02
C VAL A 285 -8.33 -12.63 -13.84
N GLY A 286 -8.21 -12.17 -15.09
CA GLY A 286 -9.33 -12.04 -16.01
C GLY A 286 -9.98 -10.66 -16.10
N ALA A 287 -9.42 -9.61 -15.49
CA ALA A 287 -9.81 -8.24 -15.81
C ALA A 287 -9.41 -7.90 -17.25
N ALA A 288 -10.22 -7.13 -17.97
CA ALA A 288 -10.07 -6.97 -19.43
C ALA A 288 -10.23 -5.53 -19.91
N GLY A 289 -9.56 -5.23 -21.02
CA GLY A 289 -9.67 -3.99 -21.78
C GLY A 289 -8.95 -2.79 -21.17
N LEU A 290 -9.25 -1.61 -21.68
CA LEU A 290 -8.60 -0.36 -21.28
C LEU A 290 -8.68 -0.10 -19.78
N THR A 291 -9.82 -0.38 -19.19
CA THR A 291 -10.15 -0.08 -17.79
C THR A 291 -10.09 -1.29 -16.87
N GLN A 292 -9.67 -2.46 -17.39
CA GLN A 292 -9.46 -3.69 -16.64
C GLN A 292 -10.64 -4.09 -15.73
N ILE A 293 -11.88 -4.04 -16.27
CA ILE A 293 -13.08 -4.42 -15.54
C ILE A 293 -13.18 -5.95 -15.45
N MET A 294 -13.54 -6.45 -14.27
CA MET A 294 -13.80 -7.87 -14.02
C MET A 294 -15.15 -8.29 -14.63
N PRO A 295 -15.34 -9.57 -15.03
CA PRO A 295 -16.61 -10.03 -15.61
C PRO A 295 -17.82 -9.69 -14.74
N ALA A 296 -17.83 -10.07 -13.47
CA ALA A 296 -18.93 -9.81 -12.56
C ALA A 296 -19.26 -8.30 -12.44
N THR A 297 -18.24 -7.45 -12.34
CA THR A 297 -18.43 -5.98 -12.28
C THR A 297 -19.02 -5.47 -13.59
N ALA A 298 -18.60 -6.00 -14.74
CA ALA A 298 -19.14 -5.63 -16.04
C ALA A 298 -20.65 -5.95 -16.15
N GLU A 299 -21.03 -7.13 -15.69
CA GLU A 299 -22.44 -7.58 -15.64
C GLU A 299 -23.27 -6.72 -14.67
N GLU A 300 -22.76 -6.45 -13.45
CA GLU A 300 -23.40 -5.55 -12.48
C GLU A 300 -23.61 -4.13 -13.03
N MET A 301 -22.75 -3.69 -13.91
CA MET A 301 -22.86 -2.39 -14.60
C MET A 301 -23.79 -2.43 -15.83
N GLY A 302 -24.38 -3.58 -16.16
CA GLY A 302 -25.29 -3.76 -17.28
C GLY A 302 -24.59 -3.94 -18.63
N MET A 303 -23.32 -4.36 -18.68
CA MET A 303 -22.70 -4.77 -19.93
C MET A 303 -23.31 -6.09 -20.40
N GLU A 304 -23.81 -6.13 -21.62
CA GLU A 304 -24.32 -7.36 -22.26
C GLU A 304 -23.21 -8.11 -22.99
N ASN A 305 -23.34 -9.43 -23.11
CA ASN A 305 -22.41 -10.31 -23.82
C ASN A 305 -20.99 -10.37 -23.23
N VAL A 306 -20.88 -10.23 -21.92
CA VAL A 306 -19.61 -10.42 -21.20
C VAL A 306 -19.25 -11.90 -21.21
N TYR A 307 -18.02 -12.22 -21.62
CA TYR A 307 -17.52 -13.60 -21.57
C TYR A 307 -17.24 -14.01 -20.11
N HIS A 308 -18.15 -14.80 -19.53
CA HIS A 308 -18.11 -15.22 -18.13
C HIS A 308 -18.47 -16.72 -18.00
N PRO A 309 -17.58 -17.66 -18.37
CA PRO A 309 -17.85 -19.08 -18.30
C PRO A 309 -17.82 -19.64 -16.87
N ASP A 310 -18.61 -20.69 -16.59
CA ASP A 310 -18.75 -21.30 -15.24
C ASP A 310 -17.41 -21.66 -14.58
N TYR A 311 -16.43 -22.12 -15.34
CA TYR A 311 -15.10 -22.45 -14.79
C TYR A 311 -14.33 -21.24 -14.31
N PHE A 312 -14.74 -20.02 -14.65
CA PHE A 312 -14.15 -18.79 -14.14
C PHE A 312 -14.41 -18.65 -12.63
N GLU A 313 -15.63 -18.91 -12.19
CA GLU A 313 -15.99 -18.93 -10.76
C GLU A 313 -15.26 -20.07 -10.01
N GLN A 314 -15.05 -21.22 -10.68
CA GLN A 314 -14.21 -22.28 -10.13
C GLN A 314 -12.77 -21.79 -9.86
N ALA A 315 -12.19 -20.99 -10.76
CA ALA A 315 -10.86 -20.41 -10.54
C ALA A 315 -10.81 -19.50 -9.30
N PHE A 316 -11.89 -18.75 -9.01
CA PHE A 316 -12.00 -17.96 -7.79
C PHE A 316 -12.22 -18.81 -6.54
N SER A 317 -12.93 -19.92 -6.61
CA SER A 317 -13.00 -20.89 -5.51
C SER A 317 -11.62 -21.43 -5.17
N LEU A 318 -10.86 -21.88 -6.15
CA LEU A 318 -9.47 -22.32 -5.97
C LEU A 318 -8.57 -21.21 -5.38
N LEU A 319 -8.78 -19.94 -5.74
CA LEU A 319 -8.06 -18.82 -5.14
C LEU A 319 -8.37 -18.67 -3.64
N ARG A 320 -9.64 -18.83 -3.25
CA ARG A 320 -10.04 -18.77 -1.83
C ARG A 320 -9.45 -19.94 -1.05
N GLU A 321 -9.50 -21.15 -1.60
CA GLU A 321 -8.96 -22.36 -1.00
C GLU A 321 -7.43 -22.31 -0.87
N GLU A 322 -6.72 -21.85 -1.92
CA GLU A 322 -5.28 -21.61 -1.88
C GLU A 322 -4.89 -20.68 -0.73
N ARG A 323 -5.60 -19.55 -0.60
CA ARG A 323 -5.35 -18.58 0.46
C ARG A 323 -5.67 -19.15 1.85
N LYS A 324 -6.72 -19.97 1.97
CA LYS A 324 -7.09 -20.65 3.21
C LYS A 324 -6.00 -21.63 3.61
N ALA A 325 -5.63 -22.55 2.72
CA ALA A 325 -4.59 -23.55 2.99
C ALA A 325 -3.25 -22.88 3.38
N ARG A 326 -2.88 -21.79 2.72
CA ARG A 326 -1.68 -21.02 3.06
C ARG A 326 -1.74 -20.39 4.45
N ARG A 327 -2.89 -19.79 4.83
CA ARG A 327 -3.07 -19.23 6.19
C ARG A 327 -3.01 -20.31 7.26
N GLU A 328 -3.66 -21.43 7.02
CA GLU A 328 -3.64 -22.58 7.95
C GLU A 328 -2.23 -23.20 8.07
N ALA A 329 -1.45 -23.24 6.97
CA ALA A 329 -0.06 -23.67 6.99
C ALA A 329 0.79 -22.76 7.89
N VAL A 330 0.63 -21.44 7.77
CA VAL A 330 1.33 -20.47 8.62
C VAL A 330 0.88 -20.58 10.07
N ALA A 331 -0.43 -20.70 10.33
CA ALA A 331 -0.95 -20.90 11.69
C ALA A 331 -0.42 -22.18 12.34
N ALA A 332 -0.35 -23.28 11.57
CA ALA A 332 0.24 -24.54 12.06
C ALA A 332 1.74 -24.36 12.40
N LEU A 333 2.51 -23.63 11.59
CA LEU A 333 3.90 -23.30 11.86
C LEU A 333 4.04 -22.55 13.21
N PHE A 334 3.27 -21.46 13.39
CA PHE A 334 3.34 -20.66 14.61
C PHE A 334 2.77 -21.34 15.86
N SER A 335 2.05 -22.46 15.71
CA SER A 335 1.57 -23.30 16.82
C SER A 335 2.55 -24.41 17.27
N ILE A 336 3.74 -24.46 16.68
CA ILE A 336 4.76 -25.46 17.06
C ILE A 336 5.24 -25.22 18.49
N THR A 337 5.26 -26.32 19.27
CA THR A 337 5.89 -26.43 20.58
C THR A 337 6.84 -27.64 20.59
N PRO A 338 7.71 -27.80 21.61
CA PRO A 338 8.56 -28.98 21.72
C PRO A 338 7.78 -30.30 21.71
N GLU A 339 6.57 -30.33 22.30
CA GLU A 339 5.75 -31.52 22.47
C GLU A 339 5.00 -31.94 21.19
N ASN A 340 4.57 -30.97 20.40
CA ASN A 340 3.74 -31.19 19.20
C ASN A 340 4.47 -30.96 17.88
N GLY A 341 5.77 -30.59 17.95
CA GLY A 341 6.52 -30.00 16.83
C GLY A 341 6.44 -30.80 15.53
N LEU A 342 6.74 -32.09 15.58
CA LEU A 342 6.76 -32.94 14.38
C LEU A 342 5.39 -33.05 13.71
N GLN A 343 4.31 -33.18 14.48
CA GLN A 343 2.96 -33.25 13.98
C GLN A 343 2.55 -31.92 13.30
N LYS A 344 2.80 -30.79 13.97
CA LYS A 344 2.46 -29.45 13.45
C LYS A 344 3.28 -29.07 12.23
N ALA A 345 4.59 -29.41 12.23
CA ALA A 345 5.45 -29.16 11.08
C ALA A 345 5.03 -29.99 9.86
N ALA A 346 4.70 -31.27 10.04
CA ALA A 346 4.17 -32.12 9.00
C ALA A 346 2.86 -31.52 8.42
N ARG A 347 1.94 -31.09 9.30
CA ARG A 347 0.68 -30.46 8.89
C ARG A 347 0.90 -29.14 8.16
N ALA A 348 1.80 -28.27 8.64
CA ALA A 348 2.15 -27.03 7.99
C ALA A 348 2.69 -27.26 6.56
N ARG A 349 3.58 -28.25 6.40
CA ARG A 349 4.09 -28.63 5.08
C ARG A 349 2.99 -29.16 4.17
N GLU A 350 2.16 -30.08 4.63
CA GLU A 350 1.02 -30.63 3.88
C GLU A 350 0.12 -29.52 3.34
N LEU A 351 -0.33 -28.61 4.19
CA LEU A 351 -1.17 -27.47 3.85
C LEU A 351 -0.48 -26.51 2.85
N MET A 352 0.82 -26.30 3.01
CA MET A 352 1.58 -25.48 2.05
C MET A 352 1.68 -26.17 0.69
N GLN A 353 1.92 -27.48 0.63
CA GLN A 353 1.95 -28.24 -0.64
C GLN A 353 0.58 -28.21 -1.31
N GLU A 354 -0.50 -28.34 -0.55
CA GLU A 354 -1.87 -28.20 -1.06
C GLU A 354 -2.11 -26.81 -1.63
N SER A 355 -1.73 -25.74 -0.91
CA SER A 355 -1.78 -24.37 -1.44
C SER A 355 -1.03 -24.22 -2.76
N LEU A 356 0.15 -24.83 -2.88
CA LEU A 356 0.93 -24.79 -4.11
C LEU A 356 0.30 -25.63 -5.27
N ARG A 357 -0.43 -26.72 -4.95
CA ARG A 357 -1.22 -27.50 -5.92
C ARG A 357 -2.38 -26.66 -6.46
N LEU A 358 -3.21 -26.10 -5.56
CA LEU A 358 -4.34 -25.24 -5.90
C LEU A 358 -3.91 -24.03 -6.73
N ARG A 359 -2.76 -23.43 -6.39
CA ARG A 359 -2.17 -22.33 -7.16
C ARG A 359 -1.87 -22.70 -8.61
N ARG A 360 -1.40 -23.92 -8.87
CA ARG A 360 -1.14 -24.40 -10.25
C ARG A 360 -2.43 -24.59 -11.02
N GLU A 361 -3.42 -25.22 -10.41
CA GLU A 361 -4.72 -25.48 -11.02
C GLU A 361 -5.45 -24.19 -11.36
N LYS A 362 -5.56 -23.27 -10.42
CA LYS A 362 -6.08 -21.91 -10.62
C LYS A 362 -5.39 -21.20 -11.79
N LYS A 363 -4.04 -21.24 -11.83
CA LYS A 363 -3.28 -20.63 -12.93
C LYS A 363 -3.64 -21.22 -14.31
N ARG A 364 -3.94 -22.51 -14.38
CA ARG A 364 -4.38 -23.17 -15.62
C ARG A 364 -5.75 -22.64 -16.07
N LEU A 365 -6.71 -22.52 -15.16
CA LEU A 365 -8.03 -21.99 -15.47
C LEU A 365 -7.98 -20.53 -15.93
N PHE A 366 -7.26 -19.65 -15.23
CA PHE A 366 -7.09 -18.28 -15.68
C PHE A 366 -6.31 -18.17 -17.02
N ALA A 367 -5.36 -19.05 -17.28
CA ALA A 367 -4.67 -19.08 -18.57
C ALA A 367 -5.59 -19.52 -19.71
N ARG A 368 -6.47 -20.49 -19.44
CA ARG A 368 -7.54 -20.92 -20.35
C ARG A 368 -8.48 -19.74 -20.65
N TYR A 369 -8.99 -19.08 -19.62
CA TYR A 369 -9.86 -17.93 -19.74
C TYR A 369 -9.26 -16.82 -20.63
N ARG A 370 -7.99 -16.43 -20.37
CA ARG A 370 -7.32 -15.40 -21.17
C ARG A 370 -7.18 -15.76 -22.64
N ARG A 371 -6.97 -17.04 -22.95
CA ARG A 371 -6.90 -17.51 -24.35
C ARG A 371 -8.27 -17.40 -25.02
N GLU A 372 -9.29 -17.93 -24.36
CA GLU A 372 -10.65 -17.96 -24.92
C GLU A 372 -11.26 -16.55 -25.03
N LEU A 373 -11.02 -15.67 -24.05
CA LEU A 373 -11.48 -14.29 -24.11
C LEU A 373 -10.89 -13.50 -25.30
N ARG A 374 -9.66 -13.79 -25.71
CA ARG A 374 -9.06 -13.15 -26.90
C ARG A 374 -9.80 -13.49 -28.19
N GLU A 375 -10.48 -14.60 -28.20
CA GLU A 375 -11.29 -15.10 -29.33
C GLU A 375 -12.75 -14.57 -29.27
N GLN A 376 -13.08 -13.70 -28.30
CA GLN A 376 -14.38 -13.09 -28.12
C GLN A 376 -14.36 -11.57 -28.44
N PRO A 377 -14.29 -11.17 -29.70
CA PRO A 377 -14.19 -9.74 -30.08
C PRO A 377 -15.46 -8.95 -29.73
N SER A 378 -16.58 -9.63 -29.48
CA SER A 378 -17.85 -9.03 -29.07
C SER A 378 -17.92 -8.70 -27.58
N ASP A 379 -16.96 -9.15 -26.77
CA ASP A 379 -16.93 -8.78 -25.34
C ASP A 379 -16.73 -7.25 -25.21
N PRO A 380 -17.68 -6.53 -24.58
CA PRO A 380 -17.64 -5.08 -24.53
C PRO A 380 -16.45 -4.50 -23.77
N ARG A 381 -15.86 -5.27 -22.88
CA ARG A 381 -14.65 -4.86 -22.15
C ARG A 381 -13.43 -4.71 -23.07
N LEU A 382 -13.42 -5.44 -24.22
CA LEU A 382 -12.36 -5.37 -25.25
C LEU A 382 -12.66 -4.33 -26.35
N GLN A 383 -13.85 -3.70 -26.33
CA GLN A 383 -14.23 -2.63 -27.23
C GLN A 383 -13.84 -1.29 -26.60
N PRO A 384 -12.93 -0.49 -27.19
CA PRO A 384 -12.37 0.71 -26.57
C PRO A 384 -13.40 1.74 -26.08
N ASP A 385 -14.43 1.98 -26.91
CA ASP A 385 -15.52 2.92 -26.62
C ASP A 385 -16.36 2.45 -25.43
N LYS A 386 -16.76 1.19 -25.40
CA LYS A 386 -17.52 0.59 -24.31
C LYS A 386 -16.70 0.51 -23.02
N ALA A 387 -15.46 0.06 -23.12
CA ALA A 387 -14.57 -0.02 -21.96
C ALA A 387 -14.36 1.35 -21.30
N VAL A 388 -14.21 2.42 -22.09
CA VAL A 388 -14.07 3.79 -21.59
C VAL A 388 -15.40 4.28 -21.00
N GLU A 389 -16.52 4.11 -21.68
CA GLU A 389 -17.85 4.57 -21.25
C GLU A 389 -18.22 3.97 -19.87
N TYR A 390 -18.22 2.65 -19.77
CA TYR A 390 -18.54 1.97 -18.52
C TYR A 390 -17.49 2.18 -17.42
N GLY A 391 -16.20 2.16 -17.77
CA GLY A 391 -15.12 2.39 -16.80
C GLY A 391 -15.18 3.80 -16.20
N LEU A 392 -15.51 4.81 -17.00
CA LEU A 392 -15.69 6.18 -16.54
C LEU A 392 -16.92 6.30 -15.63
N ALA A 393 -18.05 5.71 -16.01
CA ALA A 393 -19.26 5.69 -15.19
C ALA A 393 -19.01 5.02 -13.83
N TYR A 394 -18.30 3.89 -13.83
CA TYR A 394 -17.92 3.19 -12.59
C TYR A 394 -17.02 4.06 -11.70
N PHE A 395 -15.98 4.66 -12.26
CA PHE A 395 -15.06 5.50 -11.50
C PHE A 395 -15.73 6.78 -10.97
N SER A 396 -16.62 7.40 -11.77
CA SER A 396 -17.46 8.54 -11.33
C SER A 396 -18.34 8.16 -10.13
N GLY A 397 -18.97 6.98 -10.17
CA GLY A 397 -19.74 6.46 -9.05
C GLY A 397 -18.89 6.30 -7.79
N LEU A 398 -17.68 5.75 -7.92
CA LEU A 398 -16.76 5.60 -6.79
C LEU A 398 -16.29 6.95 -6.24
N LEU A 399 -16.01 7.93 -7.08
CA LEU A 399 -15.66 9.29 -6.64
C LEU A 399 -16.81 9.92 -5.85
N ARG A 400 -18.05 9.77 -6.31
CA ARG A 400 -19.25 10.24 -5.60
C ARG A 400 -19.39 9.58 -4.24
N ASP A 401 -19.27 8.25 -4.17
CA ASP A 401 -19.38 7.48 -2.93
C ASP A 401 -18.28 7.86 -1.91
N GLN A 402 -17.11 8.25 -2.41
CA GLN A 402 -15.97 8.71 -1.59
C GLN A 402 -15.94 10.24 -1.44
N LYS A 403 -17.04 10.96 -1.75
CA LYS A 403 -17.17 12.43 -1.60
C LYS A 403 -16.02 13.22 -2.26
N GLY A 404 -15.58 12.77 -3.42
CA GLY A 404 -14.50 13.39 -4.19
C GLY A 404 -13.08 13.05 -3.71
N ASP A 405 -12.89 12.17 -2.72
CA ASP A 405 -11.56 11.70 -2.31
C ASP A 405 -10.99 10.77 -3.38
N ILE A 406 -10.02 11.27 -4.14
CA ILE A 406 -9.38 10.56 -5.25
C ILE A 406 -8.65 9.32 -4.76
N SER A 407 -7.93 9.42 -3.64
CA SER A 407 -7.18 8.31 -3.08
C SER A 407 -8.08 7.15 -2.67
N LEU A 408 -9.23 7.43 -2.05
CA LEU A 408 -10.20 6.42 -1.66
C LEU A 408 -10.96 5.86 -2.86
N ALA A 409 -11.27 6.68 -3.86
CA ALA A 409 -11.90 6.23 -5.11
C ALA A 409 -10.98 5.26 -5.88
N LEU A 410 -9.69 5.59 -6.02
CA LEU A 410 -8.68 4.70 -6.62
C LEU A 410 -8.51 3.40 -5.85
N ALA A 411 -8.49 3.48 -4.51
CA ALA A 411 -8.43 2.29 -3.66
C ALA A 411 -9.69 1.43 -3.82
N SER A 412 -10.88 2.06 -3.92
CA SER A 412 -12.16 1.38 -4.19
C SER A 412 -12.19 0.71 -5.56
N TYR A 413 -11.64 1.35 -6.58
CA TYR A 413 -11.53 0.79 -7.93
C TYR A 413 -10.72 -0.50 -7.95
N ASN A 414 -9.55 -0.49 -7.27
CA ASN A 414 -8.64 -1.63 -7.29
C ASN A 414 -9.03 -2.76 -6.31
N ALA A 415 -9.42 -2.43 -5.07
CA ALA A 415 -9.68 -3.40 -4.00
C ALA A 415 -11.18 -3.67 -3.75
N GLY A 416 -12.05 -2.84 -4.32
CA GLY A 416 -13.49 -2.81 -4.05
C GLY A 416 -13.88 -1.90 -2.88
N PRO A 417 -15.04 -1.22 -2.96
CA PRO A 417 -15.49 -0.25 -1.96
C PRO A 417 -15.73 -0.88 -0.58
N HIS A 418 -16.08 -2.16 -0.53
CA HIS A 418 -16.22 -2.90 0.74
C HIS A 418 -14.90 -2.90 1.53
N ARG A 419 -13.76 -3.08 0.87
CA ARG A 419 -12.44 -3.09 1.54
C ARG A 419 -12.07 -1.71 2.06
N VAL A 420 -12.34 -0.67 1.30
CA VAL A 420 -12.12 0.72 1.77
C VAL A 420 -12.94 1.01 3.03
N ARG A 421 -14.21 0.59 3.07
CA ARG A 421 -15.03 0.68 4.30
C ARG A 421 -14.45 -0.15 5.45
N GLN A 422 -14.05 -1.40 5.20
CA GLN A 422 -13.49 -2.29 6.22
C GLN A 422 -12.24 -1.71 6.91
N TYR A 423 -11.40 -1.00 6.15
CA TYR A 423 -10.16 -0.40 6.66
C TYR A 423 -10.30 1.09 7.00
N SER A 424 -11.51 1.65 6.90
CA SER A 424 -11.77 3.09 7.10
C SER A 424 -10.77 3.97 6.33
N GLY A 425 -10.38 3.53 5.13
CA GLY A 425 -9.35 4.19 4.32
C GLY A 425 -8.74 3.26 3.27
N ILE A 426 -7.54 3.58 2.82
CA ILE A 426 -6.80 2.76 1.84
C ILE A 426 -6.45 1.40 2.46
N PRO A 427 -6.88 0.26 1.88
CA PRO A 427 -6.51 -1.06 2.40
C PRO A 427 -4.99 -1.29 2.35
N PRO A 428 -4.37 -1.93 3.38
CA PRO A 428 -2.94 -2.20 3.43
C PRO A 428 -2.51 -3.34 2.50
N TYR A 429 -3.07 -3.35 1.29
CA TYR A 429 -2.72 -4.32 0.25
C TYR A 429 -1.66 -3.70 -0.65
N GLY A 430 -0.51 -4.35 -0.78
CA GLY A 430 0.59 -3.85 -1.59
C GLY A 430 0.21 -3.55 -3.04
N GLU A 431 -0.78 -4.26 -3.62
CA GLU A 431 -1.32 -3.97 -4.94
C GLU A 431 -2.08 -2.64 -4.96
N THR A 432 -3.01 -2.45 -4.01
CA THR A 432 -3.87 -1.25 -3.94
C THR A 432 -3.06 0.01 -3.65
N VAL A 433 -2.13 -0.06 -2.70
CA VAL A 433 -1.24 1.07 -2.38
C VAL A 433 -0.39 1.46 -3.60
N ARG A 434 0.25 0.48 -4.26
CA ARG A 434 1.03 0.75 -5.49
C ARG A 434 0.17 1.23 -6.65
N PHE A 435 -1.08 0.76 -6.75
CA PHE A 435 -2.02 1.21 -7.77
C PHE A 435 -2.33 2.70 -7.59
N ARG A 436 -2.79 3.10 -6.40
CA ARG A 436 -3.08 4.50 -6.05
C ARG A 436 -1.87 5.40 -6.32
N ASN A 437 -0.71 5.05 -5.79
CA ASN A 437 0.50 5.84 -5.94
C ASN A 437 0.87 6.05 -7.42
N ARG A 438 0.78 5.00 -8.23
CA ARG A 438 1.14 5.06 -9.65
C ARG A 438 0.14 5.85 -10.49
N VAL A 439 -1.16 5.77 -10.20
CA VAL A 439 -2.16 6.60 -10.89
C VAL A 439 -1.93 8.07 -10.57
N LEU A 440 -1.74 8.43 -9.31
CA LEU A 440 -1.48 9.82 -8.92
C LEU A 440 -0.15 10.36 -9.47
N GLU A 441 0.88 9.53 -9.58
CA GLU A 441 2.13 9.88 -10.23
C GLU A 441 1.89 10.23 -11.71
N PHE A 442 1.18 9.40 -12.46
CA PHE A 442 0.83 9.68 -13.87
C PHE A 442 -0.06 10.91 -14.02
N TYR A 443 -1.01 11.09 -13.11
CA TYR A 443 -1.86 12.27 -13.11
C TYR A 443 -1.05 13.56 -12.94
N ARG A 444 -0.12 13.57 -11.97
CA ARG A 444 0.79 14.71 -11.73
C ARG A 444 1.72 14.97 -12.93
N GLU A 445 2.23 13.90 -13.59
CA GLU A 445 2.99 14.04 -14.83
C GLU A 445 2.19 14.77 -15.92
N TYR A 446 0.89 14.48 -16.05
CA TYR A 446 0.02 15.10 -17.03
C TYR A 446 -0.25 16.58 -16.68
N LEU A 447 -0.51 16.87 -15.41
CA LEU A 447 -0.70 18.24 -14.94
C LEU A 447 0.54 19.11 -15.18
N ALA A 448 1.72 18.63 -14.83
CA ALA A 448 2.98 19.34 -15.06
C ALA A 448 3.26 19.63 -16.54
N LYS A 449 2.79 18.78 -17.45
CA LYS A 449 2.90 19.01 -18.90
C LYS A 449 1.91 20.08 -19.39
N LEU A 450 0.75 20.23 -18.73
CA LEU A 450 -0.17 21.31 -19.05
C LEU A 450 0.39 22.66 -18.66
N ASP A 451 1.01 22.75 -17.47
CA ASP A 451 1.57 24.00 -16.95
C ASP A 451 2.76 24.51 -17.79
N ASN A 452 3.39 23.62 -18.57
CA ASN A 452 4.53 23.93 -19.45
C ASN A 452 4.12 24.16 -20.93
N THR A 453 2.81 24.17 -21.25
CA THR A 453 2.28 24.38 -22.61
C THR A 453 1.58 25.72 -22.74
#